data_da8e328663b930cb9df8220218012a4f
#
_entry.id   da8e328663b930cb9df8220218012a4f
#
_cell.length_a   1.000
_cell.length_b   1.000
_cell.length_c   1.000
_cell.angle_alpha   90.00
_cell.angle_beta   90.00
_cell.angle_gamma   90.00
#
_symmetry.space_group_name_H-M   'P 1'
#
loop_
_entity.id
_entity.type
_entity.pdbx_description
1 polymer ?
#
loop_
_entity_poly.entity_id
_entity_poly.type
_entity_poly.pdbx_seq_one_letter_code
_entity_poly.pdbx_strand_id
1 'polypeptide(L)'
;MSFRQLWEGTNSDTFFSRLDGRTKLCVLFLFALIMVIVDNPRTLFILFSISIALHIAAGTPVYKWKVLAVFILFGLWGSVASQALFFAQNPRTPILMLISPTFPVLGALTDGLYIYQEGIVYGAIQGMRSVSMIALGLLVCWTSDPRQLLKGLSSWRLSPQIS
;
A
#
# COMPACT_ATOMS: atom_id res chain seq x y z
N MET A 1 -21.62 12.42 5.54
CA MET A 1 -20.96 12.12 4.26
C MET A 1 -21.39 10.72 3.84
N SER A 2 -21.94 10.58 2.64
CA SER A 2 -22.35 9.27 2.11
C SER A 2 -21.11 8.47 1.73
N PHE A 3 -21.11 7.18 2.06
CA PHE A 3 -20.03 6.23 1.71
C PHE A 3 -19.75 6.20 0.19
N ARG A 4 -20.77 6.47 -0.61
CA ARG A 4 -20.69 6.57 -2.07
C ARG A 4 -19.77 7.71 -2.55
N GLN A 5 -19.77 8.87 -1.87
CA GLN A 5 -18.92 10.01 -2.24
C GLN A 5 -17.42 9.76 -2.08
N LEU A 6 -17.04 8.81 -1.22
CA LEU A 6 -15.61 8.45 -1.03
C LEU A 6 -15.04 7.70 -2.24
N TRP A 7 -15.90 6.99 -2.99
CA TRP A 7 -15.49 6.15 -4.13
C TRP A 7 -15.83 6.75 -5.49
N GLU A 8 -16.64 7.80 -5.53
CA GLU A 8 -16.92 8.53 -6.78
C GLU A 8 -15.64 9.23 -7.27
N GLY A 9 -15.39 9.10 -8.58
CA GLY A 9 -14.30 9.80 -9.26
C GLY A 9 -14.39 11.32 -9.02
N THR A 10 -13.24 11.96 -8.82
CA THR A 10 -13.19 13.41 -8.70
C THR A 10 -13.28 14.01 -10.10
N ASN A 11 -14.39 14.70 -10.41
CA ASN A 11 -14.54 15.48 -11.65
C ASN A 11 -13.64 16.74 -11.62
N SER A 12 -12.35 16.58 -11.43
CA SER A 12 -11.39 17.66 -11.56
C SER A 12 -10.76 17.57 -12.94
N ASP A 13 -10.80 18.68 -13.70
CA ASP A 13 -10.08 18.84 -14.98
C ASP A 13 -8.56 18.88 -14.77
N THR A 14 -8.01 17.87 -14.12
CA THR A 14 -6.59 17.74 -13.88
C THR A 14 -5.91 16.95 -15.00
N PHE A 15 -4.60 17.14 -15.15
CA PHE A 15 -3.79 16.38 -16.11
C PHE A 15 -4.04 14.87 -16.01
N PHE A 16 -4.17 14.35 -14.77
CA PHE A 16 -4.42 12.93 -14.51
C PHE A 16 -5.80 12.46 -14.99
N SER A 17 -6.84 13.30 -14.95
CA SER A 17 -8.18 12.92 -15.43
C SER A 17 -8.21 12.76 -16.96
N ARG A 18 -7.36 13.51 -17.67
CA ARG A 18 -7.26 13.49 -19.15
C ARG A 18 -6.41 12.32 -19.68
N LEU A 19 -5.60 11.69 -18.83
CA LEU A 19 -4.79 10.53 -19.21
C LEU A 19 -5.70 9.33 -19.53
N ASP A 20 -5.39 8.65 -20.62
CA ASP A 20 -6.09 7.42 -21.03
C ASP A 20 -5.95 6.34 -19.93
N GLY A 21 -7.02 5.57 -19.70
CA GLY A 21 -7.05 4.52 -18.69
C GLY A 21 -5.94 3.47 -18.87
N ARG A 22 -5.54 3.20 -20.13
CA ARG A 22 -4.43 2.29 -20.43
C ARG A 22 -3.10 2.79 -19.89
N THR A 23 -2.80 4.08 -20.11
CA THR A 23 -1.56 4.70 -19.62
C THR A 23 -1.49 4.66 -18.10
N LYS A 24 -2.61 4.94 -17.42
CA LYS A 24 -2.69 4.86 -15.95
C LYS A 24 -2.41 3.44 -15.44
N LEU A 25 -3.01 2.43 -16.07
CA LEU A 25 -2.78 1.03 -15.71
C LEU A 25 -1.34 0.60 -15.98
N CYS A 26 -0.74 1.00 -17.11
CA CYS A 26 0.67 0.74 -17.39
C CYS A 26 1.59 1.38 -16.35
N VAL A 27 1.36 2.64 -15.99
CA VAL A 27 2.15 3.34 -14.97
C VAL A 27 2.01 2.65 -13.61
N LEU A 28 0.79 2.27 -13.21
CA LEU A 28 0.56 1.53 -11.97
C LEU A 28 1.32 0.19 -11.96
N PHE A 29 1.26 -0.55 -13.07
CA PHE A 29 1.94 -1.83 -13.20
C PHE A 29 3.47 -1.69 -13.14
N LEU A 30 4.04 -0.72 -13.88
CA LEU A 30 5.47 -0.45 -13.86
C LEU A 30 5.93 -0.01 -12.47
N PHE A 31 5.16 0.84 -11.80
CA PHE A 31 5.48 1.26 -10.43
C PHE A 31 5.43 0.08 -9.46
N ALA A 32 4.45 -0.82 -9.60
CA ALA A 32 4.37 -2.04 -8.80
C ALA A 32 5.60 -2.94 -9.02
N LEU A 33 6.05 -3.10 -10.27
CA LEU A 33 7.28 -3.86 -10.58
C LEU A 33 8.51 -3.23 -9.92
N ILE A 34 8.66 -1.91 -10.03
CA ILE A 34 9.78 -1.19 -9.39
C ILE A 34 9.76 -1.40 -7.87
N MET A 35 8.56 -1.33 -7.25
CA MET A 35 8.41 -1.53 -5.81
C MET A 35 8.80 -2.95 -5.35
N VAL A 36 8.60 -3.96 -6.20
CA VAL A 36 9.00 -5.35 -5.88
C VAL A 36 10.50 -5.52 -5.96
N ILE A 37 11.16 -4.89 -6.96
CA ILE A 37 12.59 -5.07 -7.23
C ILE A 37 13.47 -4.25 -6.27
N VAL A 38 12.97 -3.09 -5.81
CA VAL A 38 13.76 -2.16 -4.98
C VAL A 38 13.71 -2.58 -3.51
N ASP A 39 14.89 -2.87 -2.94
CA ASP A 39 15.05 -3.19 -1.51
C ASP A 39 15.67 -2.05 -0.69
N ASN A 40 16.23 -1.03 -1.36
CA ASN A 40 16.87 0.08 -0.67
C ASN A 40 15.83 0.99 0.03
N PRO A 41 15.90 1.16 1.38
CA PRO A 41 14.93 1.95 2.13
C PRO A 41 14.82 3.41 1.67
N ARG A 42 15.94 4.02 1.26
CA ARG A 42 15.97 5.41 0.77
C ARG A 42 15.18 5.56 -0.52
N THR A 43 15.37 4.62 -1.45
CA THR A 43 14.65 4.61 -2.73
C THR A 43 13.16 4.37 -2.52
N LEU A 44 12.79 3.46 -1.60
CA LEU A 44 11.38 3.23 -1.25
C LEU A 44 10.74 4.47 -0.64
N PHE A 45 11.46 5.21 0.23
CA PHE A 45 10.97 6.46 0.77
C PHE A 45 10.75 7.53 -0.31
N ILE A 46 11.66 7.63 -1.29
CA ILE A 46 11.51 8.53 -2.44
C ILE A 46 10.28 8.15 -3.26
N LEU A 47 10.11 6.86 -3.57
CA LEU A 47 8.95 6.37 -4.32
C LEU A 47 7.63 6.60 -3.56
N PHE A 48 7.62 6.39 -2.25
CA PHE A 48 6.49 6.75 -1.40
C PHE A 48 6.17 8.25 -1.47
N SER A 49 7.20 9.10 -1.36
CA SER A 49 7.04 10.56 -1.46
C SER A 49 6.51 10.98 -2.84
N ILE A 50 6.96 10.32 -3.91
CA ILE A 50 6.43 10.53 -5.26
C ILE A 50 4.95 10.16 -5.32
N SER A 51 4.55 9.03 -4.75
CA SER A 51 3.13 8.61 -4.73
C SER A 51 2.24 9.63 -4.03
N ILE A 52 2.71 10.22 -2.94
CA ILE A 52 2.00 11.29 -2.23
C ILE A 52 1.97 12.59 -3.05
N ALA A 53 3.09 12.98 -3.65
CA ALA A 53 3.16 14.17 -4.50
C ALA A 53 2.20 14.08 -5.70
N LEU A 54 2.01 12.90 -6.27
CA LEU A 54 1.03 12.66 -7.34
C LEU A 54 -0.41 12.91 -6.88
N HIS A 55 -0.76 12.61 -5.63
CA HIS A 55 -2.08 12.96 -5.07
C HIS A 55 -2.28 14.48 -4.97
N ILE A 56 -1.24 15.23 -4.63
CA ILE A 56 -1.27 16.70 -4.59
C ILE A 56 -1.46 17.24 -6.02
N ALA A 57 -0.67 16.76 -6.97
CA ALA A 57 -0.74 17.16 -8.38
C ALA A 57 -2.08 16.79 -9.04
N ALA A 58 -2.72 15.71 -8.60
CA ALA A 58 -4.04 15.30 -9.05
C ALA A 58 -5.19 16.13 -8.44
N GLY A 59 -4.90 17.07 -7.54
CA GLY A 59 -5.92 17.88 -6.89
C GLY A 59 -6.88 17.06 -6.02
N THR A 60 -6.36 16.01 -5.36
CA THR A 60 -7.19 15.15 -4.51
C THR A 60 -7.87 15.96 -3.40
N PRO A 61 -9.21 15.93 -3.26
CA PRO A 61 -9.92 16.72 -2.26
C PRO A 61 -9.58 16.26 -0.84
N VAL A 62 -9.60 17.23 0.10
CA VAL A 62 -9.14 17.03 1.49
C VAL A 62 -9.82 15.87 2.21
N TYR A 63 -11.09 15.59 1.92
CA TYR A 63 -11.80 14.48 2.56
C TYR A 63 -11.22 13.09 2.16
N LYS A 64 -10.67 12.95 0.94
CA LYS A 64 -10.02 11.72 0.47
C LYS A 64 -8.65 11.52 1.12
N TRP A 65 -7.97 12.61 1.52
CA TRP A 65 -6.74 12.52 2.29
C TRP A 65 -6.91 11.82 3.64
N LYS A 66 -8.08 11.96 4.28
CA LYS A 66 -8.39 11.22 5.52
C LYS A 66 -8.41 9.72 5.26
N VAL A 67 -9.02 9.30 4.15
CA VAL A 67 -9.06 7.87 3.75
C VAL A 67 -7.65 7.36 3.46
N LEU A 68 -6.87 8.12 2.68
CA LEU A 68 -5.49 7.78 2.37
C LEU A 68 -4.65 7.67 3.65
N ALA A 69 -4.77 8.63 4.57
CA ALA A 69 -4.04 8.61 5.85
C ALA A 69 -4.39 7.38 6.71
N VAL A 70 -5.65 6.97 6.74
CA VAL A 70 -6.09 5.76 7.43
C VAL A 70 -5.43 4.53 6.82
N PHE A 71 -5.43 4.39 5.50
CA PHE A 71 -4.77 3.26 4.84
C PHE A 71 -3.25 3.24 5.07
N ILE A 72 -2.60 4.42 5.04
CA ILE A 72 -1.18 4.56 5.34
C ILE A 72 -0.89 4.12 6.77
N LEU A 73 -1.64 4.64 7.73
CA LEU A 73 -1.44 4.35 9.15
C LEU A 73 -1.63 2.86 9.45
N PHE A 74 -2.77 2.29 9.04
CA PHE A 74 -3.07 0.88 9.31
C PHE A 74 -2.16 -0.06 8.51
N GLY A 75 -1.81 0.28 7.27
CA GLY A 75 -0.90 -0.52 6.46
C GLY A 75 0.52 -0.57 7.02
N LEU A 76 1.06 0.58 7.44
CA LEU A 76 2.36 0.63 8.10
C LEU A 76 2.33 -0.08 9.46
N TRP A 77 1.36 0.27 10.30
CA TRP A 77 1.25 -0.32 11.63
C TRP A 77 1.07 -1.84 11.57
N GLY A 78 0.17 -2.33 10.71
CA GLY A 78 -0.08 -3.76 10.55
C GLY A 78 1.15 -4.52 10.04
N SER A 79 1.87 -3.95 9.07
CA SER A 79 3.11 -4.55 8.56
C SER A 79 4.21 -4.58 9.62
N VAL A 80 4.43 -3.48 10.34
CA VAL A 80 5.45 -3.39 11.40
C VAL A 80 5.09 -4.33 12.54
N ALA A 81 3.84 -4.31 13.02
CA ALA A 81 3.41 -5.15 14.12
C ALA A 81 3.54 -6.64 13.79
N SER A 82 3.09 -7.04 12.60
CA SER A 82 3.20 -8.43 12.14
C SER A 82 4.65 -8.90 12.06
N GLN A 83 5.52 -8.12 11.44
CA GLN A 83 6.92 -8.50 11.27
C GLN A 83 7.72 -8.38 12.58
N ALA A 84 7.42 -7.42 13.44
CA ALA A 84 8.08 -7.29 14.74
C ALA A 84 7.83 -8.51 15.63
N LEU A 85 6.61 -9.09 15.57
CA LEU A 85 6.22 -10.23 16.40
C LEU A 85 6.61 -11.58 15.78
N PHE A 86 6.51 -11.72 14.46
CA PHE A 86 6.65 -13.01 13.76
C PHE A 86 7.87 -13.06 12.84
N PHE A 87 8.90 -12.28 13.12
CA PHE A 87 10.12 -12.29 12.33
C PHE A 87 10.85 -13.63 12.41
N ALA A 88 10.96 -14.32 11.28
CA ALA A 88 11.50 -15.67 11.22
C ALA A 88 12.95 -15.76 10.73
N GLN A 89 13.54 -14.67 10.22
CA GLN A 89 14.90 -14.65 9.67
C GLN A 89 15.97 -14.44 10.74
N ASN A 90 17.19 -14.91 10.50
CA ASN A 90 18.36 -14.67 11.34
C ASN A 90 19.25 -13.58 10.72
N PRO A 91 19.93 -12.70 11.50
CA PRO A 91 19.95 -12.67 12.98
C PRO A 91 18.65 -12.12 13.61
N ARG A 92 18.37 -12.49 14.85
CA ARG A 92 17.22 -12.00 15.63
C ARG A 92 17.70 -11.38 16.92
N THR A 93 17.49 -10.08 17.09
CA THR A 93 17.79 -9.36 18.33
C THR A 93 16.50 -9.06 19.06
N PRO A 94 16.14 -9.79 20.14
CA PRO A 94 14.95 -9.50 20.92
C PRO A 94 15.16 -8.21 21.71
N ILE A 95 14.26 -7.23 21.51
CA ILE A 95 14.28 -5.96 22.28
C ILE A 95 13.42 -6.10 23.54
N LEU A 96 12.26 -6.73 23.39
CA LEU A 96 11.26 -6.84 24.44
C LEU A 96 10.62 -8.22 24.41
N MET A 97 10.49 -8.83 25.60
CA MET A 97 9.74 -10.05 25.80
C MET A 97 8.31 -9.68 26.21
N LEU A 98 7.33 -10.01 25.38
CA LEU A 98 5.92 -9.78 25.66
C LEU A 98 5.28 -10.92 26.46
N ILE A 99 5.62 -12.16 26.12
CA ILE A 99 5.11 -13.36 26.77
C ILE A 99 6.28 -14.27 27.11
N SER A 100 6.39 -14.64 28.39
CA SER A 100 7.40 -15.61 28.86
C SER A 100 7.08 -17.01 28.34
N PRO A 101 8.09 -17.81 27.98
CA PRO A 101 7.91 -19.24 27.64
C PRO A 101 7.25 -20.05 28.75
N THR A 102 7.37 -19.58 30.01
CA THR A 102 6.77 -20.24 31.19
C THR A 102 5.28 -19.99 31.35
N PHE A 103 4.67 -19.12 30.49
CA PHE A 103 3.25 -18.81 30.59
C PHE A 103 2.40 -20.00 30.11
N PRO A 104 1.44 -20.50 30.95
CA PRO A 104 0.66 -21.66 30.62
C PRO A 104 -0.17 -21.41 29.34
N VAL A 105 -0.17 -22.36 28.41
CA VAL A 105 -0.85 -22.37 27.12
C VAL A 105 -0.16 -21.52 26.05
N LEU A 106 -0.08 -20.20 26.20
CA LEU A 106 0.51 -19.31 25.16
C LEU A 106 2.02 -19.43 25.08
N GLY A 107 2.73 -19.54 26.22
CA GLY A 107 4.18 -19.73 26.23
C GLY A 107 4.60 -21.08 25.64
N ALA A 108 3.81 -22.14 25.89
CA ALA A 108 4.08 -23.47 25.33
C ALA A 108 3.81 -23.57 23.82
N LEU A 109 2.89 -22.76 23.27
CA LEU A 109 2.55 -22.73 21.85
C LEU A 109 3.49 -21.87 21.02
N THR A 110 4.02 -20.79 21.61
CA THR A 110 4.82 -19.79 20.88
C THR A 110 6.29 -19.78 21.23
N ASP A 111 6.71 -20.62 22.19
CA ASP A 111 8.09 -20.63 22.75
C ASP A 111 8.53 -19.24 23.26
N GLY A 112 7.52 -18.45 23.70
CA GLY A 112 7.65 -17.05 24.08
C GLY A 112 7.43 -16.10 22.90
N LEU A 113 6.83 -14.92 23.19
CA LEU A 113 6.59 -13.89 22.19
C LEU A 113 7.54 -12.72 22.44
N TYR A 114 8.36 -12.42 21.44
CA TYR A 114 9.39 -11.38 21.50
C TYR A 114 9.15 -10.34 20.40
N ILE A 115 9.53 -9.08 20.67
CA ILE A 115 9.64 -8.05 19.63
C ILE A 115 11.09 -8.03 19.16
N TYR A 116 11.27 -8.19 17.84
CA TYR A 116 12.58 -8.21 17.20
C TYR A 116 12.89 -6.88 16.50
N GLN A 117 14.12 -6.36 16.71
CA GLN A 117 14.56 -5.12 16.07
C GLN A 117 14.54 -5.21 14.56
N GLU A 118 15.07 -6.29 14.04
CA GLU A 118 15.13 -6.55 12.60
C GLU A 118 13.73 -6.67 12.01
N GLY A 119 12.79 -7.24 12.76
CA GLY A 119 11.38 -7.33 12.38
C GLY A 119 10.72 -5.96 12.23
N ILE A 120 11.02 -5.00 13.12
CA ILE A 120 10.52 -3.62 13.01
C ILE A 120 11.05 -2.96 11.74
N VAL A 121 12.35 -3.04 11.48
CA VAL A 121 12.98 -2.46 10.28
C VAL A 121 12.43 -3.09 9.01
N TYR A 122 12.37 -4.40 8.96
CA TYR A 122 11.83 -5.14 7.82
C TYR A 122 10.35 -4.82 7.60
N GLY A 123 9.56 -4.78 8.66
CA GLY A 123 8.15 -4.40 8.64
C GLY A 123 7.93 -2.97 8.14
N ALA A 124 8.79 -2.02 8.51
CA ALA A 124 8.73 -0.65 8.01
C ALA A 124 9.02 -0.58 6.49
N ILE A 125 10.04 -1.29 6.01
CA ILE A 125 10.38 -1.38 4.59
C ILE A 125 9.22 -1.98 3.79
N GLN A 126 8.70 -3.11 4.25
CA GLN A 126 7.58 -3.80 3.61
C GLN A 126 6.28 -2.98 3.67
N GLY A 127 6.06 -2.29 4.79
CA GLY A 127 4.94 -1.37 4.96
C GLY A 127 4.99 -0.20 3.98
N MET A 128 6.15 0.44 3.81
CA MET A 128 6.34 1.52 2.83
C MET A 128 6.01 1.06 1.41
N ARG A 129 6.45 -0.14 1.04
CA ARG A 129 6.16 -0.76 -0.26
C ARG A 129 4.65 -0.91 -0.48
N SER A 130 3.97 -1.54 0.48
CA SER A 130 2.54 -1.80 0.42
C SER A 130 1.72 -0.51 0.38
N VAL A 131 2.06 0.46 1.23
CA VAL A 131 1.35 1.73 1.33
C VAL A 131 1.51 2.58 0.08
N SER A 132 2.70 2.58 -0.54
CA SER A 132 2.95 3.27 -1.80
C SER A 132 2.09 2.70 -2.95
N MET A 133 1.97 1.37 -3.01
CA MET A 133 1.11 0.70 -3.99
C MET A 133 -0.37 1.04 -3.76
N ILE A 134 -0.82 1.02 -2.51
CA ILE A 134 -2.19 1.41 -2.14
C ILE A 134 -2.46 2.86 -2.52
N ALA A 135 -1.53 3.77 -2.22
CA ALA A 135 -1.67 5.18 -2.56
C ALA A 135 -1.85 5.38 -4.07
N LEU A 136 -1.00 4.77 -4.89
CA LEU A 136 -1.16 4.86 -6.35
C LEU A 136 -2.42 4.17 -6.87
N GLY A 137 -2.79 3.03 -6.31
CA GLY A 137 -4.05 2.36 -6.64
C GLY A 137 -5.26 3.26 -6.38
N LEU A 138 -5.30 3.92 -5.21
CA LEU A 138 -6.35 4.88 -4.87
C LEU A 138 -6.34 6.09 -5.82
N LEU A 139 -5.16 6.59 -6.19
CA LEU A 139 -5.03 7.68 -7.16
C LEU A 139 -5.69 7.31 -8.50
N VAL A 140 -5.37 6.13 -9.03
CA VAL A 140 -5.96 5.63 -10.28
C VAL A 140 -7.46 5.45 -10.14
N CYS A 141 -7.95 4.87 -9.03
CA CYS A 141 -9.37 4.70 -8.78
C CYS A 141 -10.12 6.05 -8.69
N TRP A 142 -9.53 7.06 -8.06
CA TRP A 142 -10.18 8.36 -7.87
C TRP A 142 -10.10 9.28 -9.10
N THR A 143 -9.14 9.07 -9.99
CA THR A 143 -8.95 9.87 -11.20
C THR A 143 -9.47 9.21 -12.48
N SER A 144 -10.00 7.99 -12.37
CA SER A 144 -10.47 7.22 -13.54
C SER A 144 -11.95 6.88 -13.40
N ASP A 145 -12.69 7.01 -14.50
CA ASP A 145 -14.03 6.43 -14.59
C ASP A 145 -13.90 4.90 -14.77
N PRO A 146 -14.61 4.08 -13.97
CA PRO A 146 -14.61 2.62 -14.13
C PRO A 146 -14.90 2.16 -15.57
N ARG A 147 -15.74 2.89 -16.30
CA ARG A 147 -16.05 2.59 -17.71
C ARG A 147 -14.86 2.78 -18.64
N GLN A 148 -14.00 3.76 -18.36
CA GLN A 148 -12.77 3.98 -19.13
C GLN A 148 -11.73 2.89 -18.86
N LEU A 149 -11.62 2.44 -17.61
CA LEU A 149 -10.75 1.33 -17.23
C LEU A 149 -11.18 0.02 -17.90
N LEU A 150 -12.48 -0.28 -17.90
CA LEU A 150 -13.03 -1.46 -18.58
C LEU A 150 -12.79 -1.42 -20.10
N LYS A 151 -13.01 -0.27 -20.74
CA LYS A 151 -12.68 -0.07 -22.16
C LYS A 151 -11.19 -0.27 -22.44
N GLY A 152 -10.33 0.22 -21.55
CA GLY A 152 -8.88 0.01 -21.61
C GLY A 152 -8.52 -1.47 -21.58
N LEU A 153 -9.08 -2.23 -20.64
CA LEU A 153 -8.85 -3.68 -20.51
C LEU A 153 -9.40 -4.47 -21.72
N SER A 154 -10.62 -4.18 -22.13
CA SER A 154 -11.25 -4.90 -23.27
C SER A 154 -10.50 -4.72 -24.58
N SER A 155 -9.82 -3.57 -24.74
CA SER A 155 -9.02 -3.30 -25.94
C SER A 155 -7.71 -4.10 -26.01
N TRP A 156 -7.25 -4.68 -24.91
CA TRP A 156 -6.11 -5.61 -24.89
C TRP A 156 -6.50 -7.03 -25.34
N ARG A 157 -7.69 -7.19 -25.93
CA ARG A 157 -8.23 -8.50 -26.38
C ARG A 157 -8.30 -9.56 -25.28
N LEU A 158 -8.43 -9.13 -24.03
CA LEU A 158 -8.77 -10.05 -22.96
C LEU A 158 -10.19 -10.55 -23.21
N SER A 159 -10.37 -11.89 -23.14
CA SER A 159 -11.61 -12.58 -23.47
C SER A 159 -12.85 -11.87 -22.93
N PRO A 160 -13.96 -11.75 -23.71
CA PRO A 160 -15.19 -11.07 -23.30
C PRO A 160 -15.88 -11.69 -22.07
N GLN A 161 -15.35 -12.79 -21.53
CA GLN A 161 -15.85 -13.42 -20.30
C GLN A 161 -15.46 -12.67 -19.03
N ILE A 162 -14.59 -11.65 -19.12
CA ILE A 162 -14.11 -10.85 -17.97
C ILE A 162 -14.66 -9.41 -18.02
N SER A 163 -15.40 -9.05 -19.05
CA SER A 163 -15.99 -7.71 -19.23
C SER A 163 -17.45 -7.64 -18.77
#